data_f2a06812568efa9ee5df7b96b3064e12
#
_entry.id   f2a06812568efa9ee5df7b96b3064e12
#
_cell.length_a   1.000
_cell.length_b   1.000
_cell.length_c   1.000
_cell.angle_alpha   90.00
_cell.angle_beta   90.00
_cell.angle_gamma   90.00
#
_symmetry.space_group_name_H-M   'P 1'
#
loop_
_entity.id
_entity.type
_entity.pdbx_description
1 polymer ?
#
loop_
_entity_poly.entity_id
_entity_poly.type
_entity_poly.pdbx_seq_one_letter_code
_entity_poly.pdbx_strand_id
1 'polypeptide(L)'
;MTSAGLTFAQDEEAFVQRSIISQKDAIVLSVIYPGLGQMTAGQKYKGISFFLGETISLLFAINAHENYNTKQKVYTKDLNEFYKIATKGSGLYSDALDQYKDLKDRNDELNNLNTTRNIALIAAAAVYAYNVVDAIFFSPSASEGQKAEKNNSKTFIVRSTLFERNPGILLSKSF
;
A
#
# COMPACT_ATOMS: atom_id res chain seq x y z
N MET A 1 -57.27 -16.67 14.46
CA MET A 1 -56.20 -16.63 13.48
C MET A 1 -55.17 -15.60 13.96
N THR A 2 -54.17 -16.05 14.71
CA THR A 2 -53.11 -15.23 15.28
C THR A 2 -51.86 -15.35 14.43
N SER A 3 -51.55 -14.26 13.74
CA SER A 3 -50.33 -14.10 12.96
C SER A 3 -49.15 -13.93 13.88
N ALA A 4 -48.31 -14.97 13.99
CA ALA A 4 -47.00 -14.88 14.65
C ALA A 4 -46.05 -14.17 13.69
N GLY A 5 -45.77 -12.87 13.95
CA GLY A 5 -44.70 -12.13 13.30
C GLY A 5 -43.34 -12.67 13.75
N LEU A 6 -42.65 -13.34 12.85
CA LEU A 6 -41.21 -13.65 12.99
C LEU A 6 -40.44 -12.33 12.88
N THR A 7 -40.16 -11.72 14.03
CA THR A 7 -39.12 -10.69 14.13
C THR A 7 -37.77 -11.41 14.02
N PHE A 8 -37.15 -11.34 12.85
CA PHE A 8 -35.72 -11.58 12.73
C PHE A 8 -35.02 -10.44 13.46
N ALA A 9 -34.66 -10.68 14.71
CA ALA A 9 -33.65 -9.88 15.36
C ALA A 9 -32.36 -10.13 14.57
N GLN A 10 -32.00 -9.16 13.73
CA GLN A 10 -30.65 -9.03 13.25
C GLN A 10 -29.80 -8.66 14.48
N ASP A 11 -29.31 -9.68 15.18
CA ASP A 11 -28.13 -9.53 16.00
C ASP A 11 -26.98 -9.21 15.04
N GLU A 12 -26.88 -7.94 14.65
CA GLU A 12 -25.60 -7.37 14.28
C GLU A 12 -24.70 -7.53 15.50
N GLU A 13 -24.14 -8.72 15.66
CA GLU A 13 -22.94 -8.87 16.44
C GLU A 13 -21.94 -7.92 15.81
N ALA A 14 -21.86 -6.71 16.37
CA ALA A 14 -20.74 -5.81 16.17
C ALA A 14 -19.51 -6.63 16.57
N PHE A 15 -18.91 -7.25 15.58
CA PHE A 15 -17.64 -7.98 15.71
C PHE A 15 -16.61 -6.91 16.06
N VAL A 16 -16.53 -6.57 17.35
CA VAL A 16 -15.48 -5.71 17.88
C VAL A 16 -14.18 -6.44 17.63
N GLN A 17 -13.62 -6.17 16.50
CA GLN A 17 -12.36 -6.73 16.06
C GLN A 17 -11.27 -6.15 16.95
N ARG A 18 -10.96 -6.87 18.03
CA ARG A 18 -9.84 -6.56 18.91
C ARG A 18 -8.58 -6.51 18.07
N SER A 19 -7.83 -5.42 18.14
CA SER A 19 -6.49 -5.39 17.61
C SER A 19 -5.65 -6.41 18.36
N ILE A 20 -5.25 -7.47 17.66
CA ILE A 20 -4.53 -8.62 18.25
C ILE A 20 -3.06 -8.26 18.51
N ILE A 21 -2.60 -7.13 17.98
CA ILE A 21 -1.20 -6.74 18.00
C ILE A 21 -0.97 -5.43 18.75
N SER A 22 0.25 -5.27 19.28
CA SER A 22 0.66 -4.04 19.93
C SER A 22 0.81 -2.90 18.90
N GLN A 23 0.73 -1.63 19.38
CA GLN A 23 0.95 -0.46 18.51
C GLN A 23 2.33 -0.52 17.84
N LYS A 24 3.36 -1.01 18.55
CA LYS A 24 4.71 -1.15 18.00
C LYS A 24 4.74 -2.13 16.83
N ASP A 25 4.07 -3.26 16.96
CA ASP A 25 3.99 -4.25 15.89
C ASP A 25 3.20 -3.73 14.69
N ALA A 26 2.15 -2.94 14.91
CA ALA A 26 1.40 -2.28 13.85
C ALA A 26 2.28 -1.28 13.07
N ILE A 27 3.12 -0.51 13.76
CA ILE A 27 4.07 0.41 13.12
C ILE A 27 5.08 -0.39 12.28
N VAL A 28 5.68 -1.44 12.84
CA VAL A 28 6.65 -2.28 12.13
C VAL A 28 6.02 -2.89 10.87
N LEU A 29 4.80 -3.40 10.97
CA LEU A 29 4.07 -3.96 9.83
C LEU A 29 3.76 -2.90 8.76
N SER A 30 3.45 -1.66 9.16
CA SER A 30 3.21 -0.56 8.22
C SER A 30 4.48 -0.10 7.51
N VAL A 31 5.65 -0.25 8.15
CA VAL A 31 6.95 0.02 7.53
C VAL A 31 7.33 -1.07 6.53
N ILE A 32 7.07 -2.34 6.86
CA ILE A 32 7.37 -3.47 5.96
C ILE A 32 6.41 -3.47 4.77
N TYR A 33 5.12 -3.25 5.04
CA TYR A 33 4.10 -3.28 4.01
C TYR A 33 3.00 -2.24 4.29
N PRO A 34 2.84 -1.24 3.40
CA PRO A 34 1.87 -0.17 3.57
C PRO A 34 0.46 -0.69 3.81
N GLY A 35 -0.20 -0.19 4.85
CA GLY A 35 -1.56 -0.57 5.21
C GLY A 35 -1.71 -1.80 6.09
N LEU A 36 -0.70 -2.70 6.20
CA LEU A 36 -0.82 -3.91 7.03
C LEU A 36 -1.00 -3.58 8.52
N GLY A 37 -0.27 -2.60 9.03
CA GLY A 37 -0.39 -2.18 10.42
C GLY A 37 -1.80 -1.67 10.75
N GLN A 38 -2.41 -0.87 9.86
CA GLN A 38 -3.78 -0.39 10.04
C GLN A 38 -4.80 -1.52 9.94
N MET A 39 -4.60 -2.47 9.00
CA MET A 39 -5.48 -3.64 8.87
C MET A 39 -5.47 -4.50 10.14
N THR A 40 -4.30 -4.77 10.69
CA THR A 40 -4.13 -5.57 11.91
C THR A 40 -4.55 -4.82 13.17
N ALA A 41 -4.50 -3.48 13.16
CA ALA A 41 -5.06 -2.63 14.21
C ALA A 41 -6.60 -2.49 14.14
N GLY A 42 -7.27 -3.22 13.23
CA GLY A 42 -8.73 -3.21 13.08
C GLY A 42 -9.27 -2.15 12.10
N GLN A 43 -8.42 -1.31 11.54
CA GLN A 43 -8.80 -0.27 10.58
C GLN A 43 -8.74 -0.80 9.13
N LYS A 44 -9.52 -1.85 8.83
CA LYS A 44 -9.44 -2.59 7.55
C LYS A 44 -9.56 -1.71 6.31
N TYR A 45 -10.59 -0.85 6.25
CA TYR A 45 -10.81 0.01 5.09
C TYR A 45 -9.66 0.98 4.86
N LYS A 46 -9.13 1.54 5.94
CA LYS A 46 -7.99 2.46 5.89
C LYS A 46 -6.73 1.74 5.42
N GLY A 47 -6.46 0.56 5.99
CA GLY A 47 -5.33 -0.26 5.57
C GLY A 47 -5.39 -0.68 4.10
N ILE A 48 -6.57 -1.09 3.61
CA ILE A 48 -6.79 -1.41 2.19
C ILE A 48 -6.54 -0.17 1.31
N SER A 49 -7.02 1.01 1.72
CA SER A 49 -6.80 2.24 0.95
C SER A 49 -5.32 2.60 0.84
N PHE A 50 -4.53 2.46 1.91
CA PHE A 50 -3.08 2.65 1.86
C PHE A 50 -2.39 1.61 0.99
N PHE A 51 -2.77 0.35 1.13
CA PHE A 51 -2.24 -0.73 0.30
C PHE A 51 -2.45 -0.48 -1.20
N LEU A 52 -3.68 -0.14 -1.58
CA LEU A 52 -4.01 0.14 -2.98
C LEU A 52 -3.32 1.41 -3.48
N GLY A 53 -3.33 2.48 -2.68
CA GLY A 53 -2.70 3.74 -3.03
C GLY A 53 -1.20 3.57 -3.27
N GLU A 54 -0.50 2.87 -2.38
CA GLU A 54 0.92 2.59 -2.54
C GLU A 54 1.21 1.68 -3.74
N THR A 55 0.42 0.62 -3.91
CA THR A 55 0.59 -0.30 -5.05
C THR A 55 0.45 0.44 -6.38
N ILE A 56 -0.58 1.28 -6.52
CA ILE A 56 -0.82 2.05 -7.75
C ILE A 56 0.31 3.07 -7.98
N SER A 57 0.72 3.80 -6.94
CA SER A 57 1.78 4.80 -7.05
C SER A 57 3.13 4.17 -7.40
N LEU A 58 3.43 3.01 -6.84
CA LEU A 58 4.65 2.25 -7.12
C LEU A 58 4.67 1.70 -8.55
N LEU A 59 3.55 1.11 -9.01
CA LEU A 59 3.43 0.64 -10.40
C LEU A 59 3.59 1.78 -11.40
N PHE A 60 3.02 2.96 -11.10
CA PHE A 60 3.18 4.14 -11.93
C PHE A 60 4.64 4.62 -11.96
N ALA A 61 5.32 4.64 -10.81
CA ALA A 61 6.72 5.03 -10.70
C ALA A 61 7.65 4.06 -11.46
N ILE A 62 7.42 2.75 -11.38
CA ILE A 62 8.17 1.73 -12.12
C ILE A 62 7.97 1.93 -13.63
N ASN A 63 6.74 2.09 -14.08
CA ASN A 63 6.42 2.29 -15.49
C ASN A 63 7.09 3.57 -16.04
N ALA A 64 7.01 4.68 -15.30
CA ALA A 64 7.65 5.94 -15.68
C ALA A 64 9.18 5.80 -15.74
N HIS A 65 9.78 5.05 -14.83
CA HIS A 65 11.21 4.77 -14.80
C HIS A 65 11.64 3.92 -15.99
N GLU A 66 10.93 2.85 -16.30
CA GLU A 66 11.25 1.98 -17.44
C GLU A 66 11.06 2.68 -18.79
N ASN A 67 10.01 3.49 -18.92
CA ASN A 67 9.78 4.28 -20.12
C ASN A 67 10.93 5.27 -20.37
N TYR A 68 11.33 6.01 -19.33
CA TYR A 68 12.49 6.89 -19.40
C TYR A 68 13.76 6.13 -19.82
N ASN A 69 14.08 5.02 -19.16
CA ASN A 69 15.29 4.24 -19.44
C ASN A 69 15.31 3.68 -20.87
N THR A 70 14.17 3.23 -21.36
CA THR A 70 14.03 2.70 -22.72
C THR A 70 14.29 3.79 -23.75
N LYS A 71 13.66 4.95 -23.59
CA LYS A 71 13.84 6.10 -24.49
C LYS A 71 15.25 6.67 -24.40
N GLN A 72 15.86 6.71 -23.23
CA GLN A 72 17.23 7.15 -23.05
C GLN A 72 18.22 6.25 -23.80
N LYS A 73 18.04 4.94 -23.78
CA LYS A 73 18.90 4.01 -24.53
C LYS A 73 18.81 4.26 -26.04
N VAL A 74 17.59 4.47 -26.56
CA VAL A 74 17.38 4.78 -27.97
C VAL A 74 18.06 6.09 -28.32
N TYR A 75 17.80 7.14 -27.55
CA TYR A 75 18.43 8.46 -27.78
C TYR A 75 19.97 8.39 -27.79
N THR A 76 20.56 7.67 -26.81
CA THR A 76 22.01 7.52 -26.74
C THR A 76 22.58 6.78 -27.97
N LYS A 77 21.85 5.78 -28.47
CA LYS A 77 22.24 5.08 -29.70
C LYS A 77 22.22 6.03 -30.91
N ASP A 78 21.12 6.75 -31.11
CA ASP A 78 20.94 7.65 -32.23
C ASP A 78 21.92 8.82 -32.18
N LEU A 79 22.21 9.33 -30.99
CA LEU A 79 23.24 10.35 -30.78
C LEU A 79 24.64 9.85 -31.19
N ASN A 80 24.98 8.60 -30.81
CA ASN A 80 26.26 8.01 -31.23
C ASN A 80 26.34 7.77 -32.71
N GLU A 81 25.26 7.43 -33.39
CA GLU A 81 25.19 7.28 -34.83
C GLU A 81 25.37 8.64 -35.52
N PHE A 82 24.69 9.67 -35.03
CA PHE A 82 24.87 11.05 -35.52
C PHE A 82 26.34 11.51 -35.42
N TYR A 83 26.99 11.28 -34.27
CA TYR A 83 28.42 11.66 -34.15
C TYR A 83 29.32 10.90 -35.12
N LYS A 84 29.04 9.63 -35.40
CA LYS A 84 29.83 8.88 -36.44
C LYS A 84 29.68 9.47 -37.83
N ILE A 85 28.49 9.92 -38.20
CA ILE A 85 28.22 10.52 -39.50
C ILE A 85 28.86 11.91 -39.58
N ALA A 86 28.65 12.73 -38.54
CA ALA A 86 29.20 14.08 -38.49
C ALA A 86 30.73 14.13 -38.53
N THR A 87 31.40 13.16 -37.88
CA THR A 87 32.87 13.12 -37.84
C THR A 87 33.47 12.51 -39.09
N LYS A 88 32.78 11.65 -39.82
CA LYS A 88 33.29 11.03 -41.06
C LYS A 88 33.10 11.89 -42.30
N GLY A 89 32.31 12.95 -42.21
CA GLY A 89 32.07 13.87 -43.33
C GLY A 89 31.36 13.23 -44.53
N SER A 90 30.74 12.08 -44.39
CA SER A 90 30.18 11.24 -45.44
C SER A 90 28.70 11.50 -45.75
N GLY A 91 28.07 12.45 -45.08
CA GLY A 91 26.63 12.73 -45.22
C GLY A 91 26.37 14.06 -45.92
N LEU A 92 25.21 14.18 -46.59
CA LEU A 92 24.69 15.45 -47.06
C LEU A 92 24.32 16.33 -45.85
N TYR A 93 24.60 17.64 -45.97
CA TYR A 93 24.28 18.59 -44.90
C TYR A 93 22.80 18.58 -44.51
N SER A 94 21.88 18.36 -45.46
CA SER A 94 20.46 18.22 -45.26
C SER A 94 20.13 17.05 -44.29
N ASP A 95 20.77 15.90 -44.51
CA ASP A 95 20.53 14.70 -43.71
C ASP A 95 21.03 14.87 -42.28
N ALA A 96 22.18 15.53 -42.12
CA ALA A 96 22.70 15.86 -40.80
C ALA A 96 21.79 16.85 -40.03
N LEU A 97 21.20 17.82 -40.76
CA LEU A 97 20.28 18.79 -40.17
C LEU A 97 18.97 18.13 -39.70
N ASP A 98 18.41 17.22 -40.48
CA ASP A 98 17.18 16.52 -40.14
C ASP A 98 17.41 15.57 -38.96
N GLN A 99 18.51 14.83 -38.93
CA GLN A 99 18.89 14.02 -37.77
C GLN A 99 19.12 14.86 -36.51
N TYR A 100 19.68 16.05 -36.63
CA TYR A 100 19.85 16.95 -35.49
C TYR A 100 18.49 17.41 -34.91
N LYS A 101 17.53 17.74 -35.78
CA LYS A 101 16.17 18.09 -35.34
C LYS A 101 15.50 16.94 -34.61
N ASP A 102 15.56 15.72 -35.14
CA ASP A 102 15.02 14.52 -34.50
C ASP A 102 15.67 14.29 -33.14
N LEU A 103 16.98 14.44 -33.02
CA LEU A 103 17.67 14.30 -31.74
C LEU A 103 17.25 15.38 -30.75
N LYS A 104 17.01 16.61 -31.19
CA LYS A 104 16.50 17.68 -30.32
C LYS A 104 15.11 17.34 -29.79
N ASP A 105 14.18 16.92 -30.65
CA ASP A 105 12.82 16.56 -30.27
C ASP A 105 12.81 15.37 -29.30
N ARG A 106 13.67 14.37 -29.52
CA ARG A 106 13.86 13.25 -28.59
C ARG A 106 14.46 13.66 -27.23
N ASN A 107 15.37 14.65 -27.25
CA ASN A 107 15.91 15.19 -26.01
C ASN A 107 14.82 15.90 -25.18
N ASP A 108 13.94 16.64 -25.85
CA ASP A 108 12.82 17.31 -25.20
C ASP A 108 11.80 16.28 -24.64
N GLU A 109 11.52 15.19 -25.38
CA GLU A 109 10.75 14.06 -24.90
C GLU A 109 11.38 13.44 -23.63
N LEU A 110 12.71 13.21 -23.66
CA LEU A 110 13.44 12.66 -22.51
C LEU A 110 13.36 13.56 -21.27
N ASN A 111 13.46 14.86 -21.45
CA ASN A 111 13.33 15.82 -20.35
C ASN A 111 11.93 15.73 -19.71
N ASN A 112 10.88 15.62 -20.52
CA ASN A 112 9.52 15.44 -20.04
C ASN A 112 9.35 14.09 -19.31
N LEU A 113 9.88 13.01 -19.86
CA LEU A 113 9.86 11.69 -19.24
C LEU A 113 10.66 11.65 -17.92
N ASN A 114 11.80 12.33 -17.87
CA ASN A 114 12.59 12.48 -16.64
C ASN A 114 11.80 13.21 -15.55
N THR A 115 11.12 14.29 -15.92
CA THR A 115 10.26 15.04 -15.01
C THR A 115 9.12 14.16 -14.50
N THR A 116 8.42 13.45 -15.39
CA THR A 116 7.34 12.52 -15.05
C THR A 116 7.83 11.43 -14.10
N ARG A 117 8.98 10.82 -14.37
CA ARG A 117 9.62 9.81 -13.52
C ARG A 117 9.90 10.36 -12.13
N ASN A 118 10.49 11.54 -12.04
CA ASN A 118 10.84 12.15 -10.76
C ASN A 118 9.59 12.49 -9.94
N ILE A 119 8.55 13.03 -10.58
CA ILE A 119 7.26 13.29 -9.91
C ILE A 119 6.64 11.98 -9.42
N ALA A 120 6.64 10.92 -10.22
CA ALA A 120 6.09 9.62 -9.87
C ALA A 120 6.83 9.00 -8.67
N LEU A 121 8.17 9.06 -8.63
CA LEU A 121 8.98 8.58 -7.52
C LEU A 121 8.73 9.37 -6.24
N ILE A 122 8.63 10.70 -6.34
CA ILE A 122 8.33 11.57 -5.18
C ILE A 122 6.93 11.28 -4.66
N ALA A 123 5.94 11.09 -5.54
CA ALA A 123 4.58 10.77 -5.15
C ALA A 123 4.50 9.42 -4.41
N ALA A 124 5.16 8.38 -4.92
CA ALA A 124 5.22 7.08 -4.25
C ALA A 124 5.89 7.19 -2.87
N ALA A 125 7.02 7.87 -2.78
CA ALA A 125 7.70 8.10 -1.51
C ALA A 125 6.83 8.90 -0.51
N ALA A 126 6.05 9.87 -0.98
CA ALA A 126 5.15 10.66 -0.14
C ALA A 126 3.98 9.83 0.40
N VAL A 127 3.37 8.97 -0.43
CA VAL A 127 2.31 8.04 0.01
C VAL A 127 2.84 7.08 1.07
N TYR A 128 4.02 6.52 0.86
CA TYR A 128 4.69 5.64 1.82
C TYR A 128 4.98 6.36 3.14
N ALA A 129 5.59 7.53 3.09
CA ALA A 129 5.89 8.31 4.27
C ALA A 129 4.62 8.68 5.06
N TYR A 130 3.56 9.07 4.35
CA TYR A 130 2.27 9.38 4.97
C TYR A 130 1.67 8.16 5.67
N ASN A 131 1.75 6.96 5.07
CA ASN A 131 1.30 5.72 5.71
C ASN A 131 2.05 5.44 7.03
N VAL A 132 3.37 5.62 7.04
CA VAL A 132 4.19 5.41 8.25
C VAL A 132 3.85 6.44 9.34
N VAL A 133 3.72 7.71 8.98
CA VAL A 133 3.31 8.77 9.90
C VAL A 133 1.93 8.47 10.48
N ASP A 134 0.98 8.06 9.64
CA ASP A 134 -0.35 7.68 10.07
C ASP A 134 -0.33 6.50 11.05
N ALA A 135 0.49 5.49 10.79
CA ALA A 135 0.65 4.34 11.70
C ALA A 135 1.21 4.77 13.08
N ILE A 136 2.10 5.75 13.12
CA ILE A 136 2.69 6.25 14.37
C ILE A 136 1.67 7.06 15.20
N PHE A 137 0.94 7.96 14.57
CA PHE A 137 0.12 8.95 15.27
C PHE A 137 -1.34 8.54 15.43
N PHE A 138 -1.90 7.75 14.52
CA PHE A 138 -3.33 7.45 14.45
C PHE A 138 -3.67 5.97 14.61
N SER A 139 -2.71 5.09 14.84
CA SER A 139 -3.01 3.71 15.21
C SER A 139 -3.52 3.64 16.64
N PRO A 140 -4.69 3.03 16.91
CA PRO A 140 -5.23 2.91 18.25
C PRO A 140 -4.25 2.13 19.12
N SER A 141 -3.87 2.73 20.26
CA SER A 141 -3.03 2.03 21.22
C SER A 141 -3.85 0.93 21.91
N ALA A 142 -3.24 -0.24 22.05
CA ALA A 142 -3.86 -1.40 22.72
C ALA A 142 -4.33 -1.09 24.16
N SER A 143 -3.89 0.03 24.76
CA SER A 143 -4.27 0.48 26.10
C SER A 143 -5.70 1.04 26.18
N GLU A 144 -6.30 1.50 25.09
CA GLU A 144 -7.68 2.02 25.11
C GLU A 144 -8.71 0.90 25.05
N GLY A 145 -8.41 -0.22 24.36
CA GLY A 145 -9.26 -1.40 24.35
C GLY A 145 -9.38 -2.09 25.73
N GLN A 146 -8.34 -2.01 26.55
CA GLN A 146 -8.36 -2.62 27.90
C GLN A 146 -9.13 -1.79 28.95
N LYS A 147 -9.26 -0.48 28.77
CA LYS A 147 -10.03 0.37 29.70
C LYS A 147 -11.54 0.19 29.54
N ALA A 148 -12.02 -0.13 28.35
CA ALA A 148 -13.44 -0.41 28.12
C ALA A 148 -13.91 -1.76 28.69
N GLU A 149 -13.00 -2.74 28.82
CA GLU A 149 -13.31 -4.09 29.30
C GLU A 149 -13.43 -4.15 30.83
N LYS A 150 -12.81 -3.23 31.57
CA LYS A 150 -12.83 -3.25 33.06
C LYS A 150 -14.17 -2.83 33.67
N ASN A 151 -15.05 -2.21 32.87
CA ASN A 151 -16.34 -1.72 33.35
C ASN A 151 -17.54 -2.63 33.02
N ASN A 152 -17.37 -3.73 32.30
CA ASN A 152 -18.49 -4.58 31.91
C ASN A 152 -18.17 -6.07 31.94
N SER A 153 -17.41 -6.53 32.94
CA SER A 153 -17.04 -7.95 33.07
C SER A 153 -18.14 -8.78 33.70
N LYS A 154 -19.10 -9.23 32.90
CA LYS A 154 -19.68 -10.54 33.07
C LYS A 154 -19.01 -11.49 32.12
N THR A 155 -17.81 -11.93 32.45
CA THR A 155 -17.01 -12.80 31.60
C THR A 155 -17.53 -14.22 31.66
N PHE A 156 -18.04 -14.73 30.54
CA PHE A 156 -18.34 -16.14 30.37
C PHE A 156 -17.06 -16.84 29.91
N ILE A 157 -16.42 -17.59 30.79
CA ILE A 157 -15.20 -18.34 30.46
C ILE A 157 -15.62 -19.75 30.04
N VAL A 158 -15.52 -20.05 28.74
CA VAL A 158 -15.59 -21.44 28.25
C VAL A 158 -14.18 -22.02 28.30
N ARG A 159 -13.95 -22.89 29.28
CA ARG A 159 -12.71 -23.65 29.38
C ARG A 159 -12.96 -25.03 28.78
N SER A 160 -12.39 -25.34 27.64
CA SER A 160 -12.32 -26.70 27.12
C SER A 160 -11.17 -27.42 27.81
N THR A 161 -11.45 -28.31 28.72
CA THR A 161 -10.47 -29.24 29.25
C THR A 161 -10.50 -30.50 28.39
N LEU A 162 -9.49 -30.63 27.56
CA LEU A 162 -9.16 -31.91 26.92
C LEU A 162 -8.50 -32.79 27.98
N PHE A 163 -9.30 -33.53 28.70
CA PHE A 163 -8.81 -34.58 29.57
C PHE A 163 -9.24 -35.94 29.00
N GLU A 164 -8.32 -36.84 28.98
CA GLU A 164 -8.43 -38.18 28.45
C GLU A 164 -9.73 -38.87 28.87
N ARG A 165 -10.46 -39.37 27.91
CA ARG A 165 -11.60 -40.30 27.98
C ARG A 165 -13.04 -39.77 28.09
N ASN A 166 -13.32 -38.52 28.43
CA ASN A 166 -14.68 -37.98 28.28
C ASN A 166 -14.62 -36.48 28.01
N PRO A 167 -15.09 -35.99 26.84
CA PRO A 167 -15.21 -34.56 26.59
C PRO A 167 -16.40 -34.01 27.39
N GLY A 168 -16.11 -33.31 28.46
CA GLY A 168 -17.10 -32.59 29.25
C GLY A 168 -16.92 -31.09 29.08
N ILE A 169 -18.02 -30.38 28.88
CA ILE A 169 -18.05 -28.91 28.88
C ILE A 169 -18.47 -28.48 30.29
N LEU A 170 -17.56 -27.81 31.02
CA LEU A 170 -17.84 -27.20 32.31
C LEU A 170 -18.20 -25.71 32.09
N LEU A 171 -19.45 -25.36 32.35
CA LEU A 171 -19.94 -23.98 32.36
C LEU A 171 -19.83 -23.45 33.80
N SER A 172 -18.91 -22.52 34.04
CA SER A 172 -18.79 -21.82 35.33
C SER A 172 -19.24 -20.36 35.17
N LYS A 173 -20.21 -19.94 35.96
CA LYS A 173 -20.70 -18.57 36.08
C LYS A 173 -20.11 -17.98 37.35
N SER A 174 -19.28 -16.95 37.20
CA SER A 174 -18.79 -16.14 38.31
C SER A 174 -19.76 -14.97 38.54
N PHE A 175 -20.19 -14.81 39.79
CA PHE A 175 -21.03 -13.69 40.25
C PHE A 175 -20.18 -12.54 40.74
#